data_3980ef3770e72ac77c0953f7d3b727d5
#
_entry.id   3980ef3770e72ac77c0953f7d3b727d5
#
_cell.length_a   1.000
_cell.length_b   1.000
_cell.length_c   1.000
_cell.angle_alpha   90.00
_cell.angle_beta   90.00
_cell.angle_gamma   90.00
#
_symmetry.space_group_name_H-M   'P 1'
#
loop_
_entity.id
_entity.type
_entity.pdbx_description
1 polymer ?
#
loop_
_entity_poly.entity_id
_entity_poly.type
_entity_poly.pdbx_seq_one_letter_code
_entity_poly.pdbx_strand_id
1 'polypeptide(L)'
;MSEAIASKEERLVAYNANIAAADKDPSLSPETGKPLSKVNTIRFGVGFLAFGILWMSGLGIVSAVLLPMHYKTIEGADPDALVGIVNAFTAVASLVSNLMFGNFSDRSRSRFGRRTPWIVFGAVLGGVTLFLTGTTHNAVLLTIFYCACMFGLNCMIAPLVAVLSDRVPSG
;
A
#
# COMPACT_ATOMS: atom_id res chain seq x y z
N MET A 1 -31.55 -9.67 0.03
CA MET A 1 -30.52 -10.00 -0.98
C MET A 1 -30.74 -9.24 -2.28
N SER A 2 -31.97 -9.10 -2.78
CA SER A 2 -32.33 -8.34 -4.00
C SER A 2 -32.04 -6.83 -3.87
N GLU A 3 -32.43 -6.17 -2.78
CA GLU A 3 -32.19 -4.73 -2.54
C GLU A 3 -30.71 -4.37 -2.45
N ALA A 4 -29.88 -5.26 -1.87
CA ALA A 4 -28.43 -5.03 -1.77
C ALA A 4 -27.74 -5.15 -3.15
N ILE A 5 -28.29 -5.94 -4.06
CA ILE A 5 -27.79 -6.10 -5.43
C ILE A 5 -28.19 -4.87 -6.26
N ALA A 6 -29.45 -4.42 -6.17
CA ALA A 6 -29.95 -3.21 -6.84
C ALA A 6 -29.14 -1.96 -6.42
N SER A 7 -28.91 -1.78 -5.12
CA SER A 7 -28.08 -0.66 -4.62
C SER A 7 -26.63 -0.72 -5.08
N LYS A 8 -26.12 -1.91 -5.39
CA LYS A 8 -24.75 -2.09 -5.89
C LYS A 8 -24.66 -1.77 -7.38
N GLU A 9 -25.66 -2.13 -8.17
CA GLU A 9 -25.74 -1.78 -9.58
C GLU A 9 -25.90 -0.27 -9.78
N GLU A 10 -26.76 0.37 -9.00
CA GLU A 10 -26.92 1.84 -9.01
C GLU A 10 -25.61 2.57 -8.70
N ARG A 11 -24.83 2.09 -7.72
CA ARG A 11 -23.50 2.67 -7.40
C ARG A 11 -22.50 2.48 -8.52
N LEU A 12 -22.52 1.35 -9.22
CA LEU A 12 -21.64 1.10 -10.35
C LEU A 12 -21.98 1.99 -11.54
N VAL A 13 -23.28 2.15 -11.82
CA VAL A 13 -23.75 3.06 -12.88
C VAL A 13 -23.36 4.51 -12.58
N ALA A 14 -23.57 4.96 -11.34
CA ALA A 14 -23.17 6.31 -10.91
C ALA A 14 -21.64 6.50 -11.01
N TYR A 15 -20.85 5.52 -10.59
CA TYR A 15 -19.39 5.57 -10.69
C TYR A 15 -18.89 5.66 -12.14
N ASN A 16 -19.46 4.85 -13.03
CA ASN A 16 -19.11 4.90 -14.46
C ASN A 16 -19.54 6.24 -15.10
N ALA A 17 -20.68 6.78 -14.70
CA ALA A 17 -21.12 8.10 -15.15
C ALA A 17 -20.18 9.22 -14.68
N ASN A 18 -19.68 9.14 -13.45
CA ASN A 18 -18.71 10.09 -12.91
C ASN A 18 -17.36 10.04 -13.64
N ILE A 19 -16.88 8.83 -13.97
CA ILE A 19 -15.66 8.67 -14.80
C ILE A 19 -15.87 9.30 -16.16
N ALA A 20 -16.97 9.01 -16.84
CA ALA A 20 -17.27 9.58 -18.15
C ALA A 20 -17.44 11.12 -18.12
N ALA A 21 -17.86 11.68 -16.99
CA ALA A 21 -17.91 13.12 -16.79
C ALA A 21 -16.53 13.71 -16.54
N ALA A 22 -15.68 13.04 -15.75
CA ALA A 22 -14.30 13.45 -15.50
C ALA A 22 -13.40 13.37 -16.75
N ASP A 23 -13.66 12.41 -17.65
CA ASP A 23 -12.98 12.34 -18.95
C ASP A 23 -13.27 13.54 -19.86
N LYS A 24 -14.47 14.16 -19.70
CA LYS A 24 -14.88 15.34 -20.46
C LYS A 24 -14.44 16.65 -19.79
N ASP A 25 -14.36 16.67 -18.48
CA ASP A 25 -13.96 17.82 -17.67
C ASP A 25 -12.92 17.40 -16.63
N PRO A 26 -11.62 17.67 -16.90
CA PRO A 26 -10.53 17.30 -16.02
C PRO A 26 -10.55 17.93 -14.62
N SER A 27 -11.44 18.92 -14.39
CA SER A 27 -11.60 19.55 -13.07
C SER A 27 -12.46 18.71 -12.12
N LEU A 28 -13.15 17.69 -12.62
CA LEU A 28 -14.03 16.84 -11.83
C LEU A 28 -13.27 15.64 -11.27
N SER A 29 -13.58 15.29 -10.01
CA SER A 29 -13.07 14.07 -9.39
C SER A 29 -13.75 12.83 -10.00
N PRO A 30 -13.00 11.82 -10.47
CA PRO A 30 -13.56 10.60 -11.05
C PRO A 30 -14.47 9.82 -10.09
N GLU A 31 -14.25 9.94 -8.77
CA GLU A 31 -15.05 9.22 -7.78
C GLU A 31 -16.40 9.89 -7.51
N THR A 32 -16.45 11.21 -7.47
CA THR A 32 -17.63 11.95 -7.03
C THR A 32 -18.35 12.73 -8.14
N GLY A 33 -17.72 12.89 -9.30
CA GLY A 33 -18.25 13.72 -10.40
C GLY A 33 -18.38 15.21 -10.04
N LYS A 34 -17.72 15.67 -8.96
CA LYS A 34 -17.79 17.05 -8.48
C LYS A 34 -16.40 17.68 -8.44
N PRO A 35 -16.29 19.00 -8.64
CA PRO A 35 -15.02 19.70 -8.48
C PRO A 35 -14.54 19.58 -7.03
N LEU A 36 -13.26 19.27 -6.84
CA LEU A 36 -12.65 19.27 -5.52
C LEU A 36 -12.49 20.73 -5.03
N SER A 37 -12.96 21.01 -3.83
CA SER A 37 -12.66 22.27 -3.16
C SER A 37 -11.14 22.37 -2.94
N LYS A 38 -10.53 23.55 -3.18
CA LYS A 38 -9.09 23.81 -2.95
C LYS A 38 -8.63 23.36 -1.56
N VAL A 39 -9.47 23.54 -0.54
CA VAL A 39 -9.16 23.09 0.84
C VAL A 39 -9.05 21.56 0.93
N ASN A 40 -9.94 20.83 0.28
CA ASN A 40 -9.90 19.36 0.27
C ASN A 40 -8.70 18.84 -0.51
N THR A 41 -8.34 19.44 -1.62
CA THR A 41 -7.15 19.11 -2.41
C THR A 41 -5.88 19.30 -1.59
N ILE A 42 -5.75 20.43 -0.88
CA ILE A 42 -4.59 20.71 -0.02
C ILE A 42 -4.54 19.71 1.15
N ARG A 43 -5.65 19.44 1.83
CA ARG A 43 -5.70 18.47 2.93
C ARG A 43 -5.30 17.07 2.47
N PHE A 44 -5.76 16.66 1.29
CA PHE A 44 -5.44 15.37 0.72
C PHE A 44 -3.96 15.29 0.33
N GLY A 45 -3.43 16.34 -0.33
CA GLY A 45 -2.02 16.45 -0.70
C GLY A 45 -1.09 16.43 0.52
N VAL A 46 -1.40 17.21 1.55
CA VAL A 46 -0.62 17.25 2.81
C VAL A 46 -0.67 15.89 3.52
N GLY A 47 -1.84 15.26 3.59
CA GLY A 47 -1.97 13.93 4.20
C GLY A 47 -1.15 12.87 3.46
N PHE A 48 -1.15 12.89 2.13
CA PHE A 48 -0.38 11.97 1.30
C PHE A 48 1.13 12.23 1.42
N LEU A 49 1.54 13.50 1.45
CA LEU A 49 2.94 13.88 1.65
C LEU A 49 3.45 13.44 3.04
N ALA A 50 2.67 13.70 4.08
CA ALA A 50 3.01 13.27 5.44
C ALA A 50 3.11 11.75 5.54
N PHE A 51 2.18 11.01 4.93
CA PHE A 51 2.26 9.56 4.84
C PHE A 51 3.53 9.12 4.11
N GLY A 52 3.88 9.72 2.97
CA GLY A 52 5.08 9.39 2.20
C GLY A 52 6.37 9.60 3.00
N ILE A 53 6.47 10.73 3.74
CA ILE A 53 7.62 11.02 4.59
C ILE A 53 7.74 10.00 5.72
N LEU A 54 6.65 9.72 6.45
CA LEU A 54 6.63 8.74 7.54
C LEU A 54 6.96 7.33 7.04
N TRP A 55 6.42 6.97 5.87
CA TRP A 55 6.67 5.71 5.22
C TRP A 55 8.16 5.52 4.87
N MET A 56 8.72 6.48 4.12
CA MET A 56 10.13 6.43 3.70
C MET A 56 11.09 6.47 4.88
N SER A 57 10.81 7.30 5.88
CA SER A 57 11.63 7.39 7.10
C SER A 57 11.58 6.09 7.89
N GLY A 58 10.40 5.51 8.10
CA GLY A 58 10.23 4.26 8.83
C GLY A 58 10.96 3.10 8.16
N LEU A 59 10.76 2.91 6.86
CA LEU A 59 11.45 1.87 6.10
C LEU A 59 12.97 2.09 6.04
N GLY A 60 13.40 3.34 5.86
CA GLY A 60 14.82 3.69 5.84
C GLY A 60 15.52 3.33 7.15
N ILE A 61 14.91 3.67 8.30
CA ILE A 61 15.45 3.33 9.62
C ILE A 61 15.49 1.81 9.81
N VAL A 62 14.43 1.10 9.47
CA VAL A 62 14.39 -0.36 9.62
C VAL A 62 15.44 -1.05 8.75
N SER A 63 15.51 -0.71 7.47
CA SER A 63 16.41 -1.39 6.53
C SER A 63 17.87 -1.00 6.69
N ALA A 64 18.17 0.28 6.96
CA ALA A 64 19.55 0.77 7.01
C ALA A 64 20.20 0.67 8.39
N VAL A 65 19.41 0.67 9.47
CA VAL A 65 19.93 0.70 10.84
C VAL A 65 19.51 -0.53 11.64
N LEU A 66 18.20 -0.77 11.79
CA LEU A 66 17.72 -1.82 12.69
C LEU A 66 18.05 -3.21 12.18
N LEU A 67 17.91 -3.45 10.90
CA LEU A 67 18.15 -4.76 10.30
C LEU A 67 19.63 -5.19 10.40
N PRO A 68 20.62 -4.38 10.00
CA PRO A 68 22.02 -4.70 10.21
C PRO A 68 22.41 -4.86 11.68
N MET A 69 21.89 -3.99 12.56
CA MET A 69 22.12 -4.12 14.01
C MET A 69 21.59 -5.44 14.55
N HIS A 70 20.41 -5.84 14.14
CA HIS A 70 19.81 -7.09 14.61
C HIS A 70 20.59 -8.31 14.14
N TYR A 71 21.08 -8.32 12.89
CA TYR A 71 21.94 -9.41 12.38
C TYR A 71 23.25 -9.52 13.16
N LYS A 72 23.83 -8.41 13.64
CA LYS A 72 25.04 -8.42 14.48
C LYS A 72 24.85 -9.12 15.83
N THR A 73 23.61 -9.21 16.32
CA THR A 73 23.30 -9.91 17.58
C THR A 73 23.20 -11.43 17.43
N ILE A 74 23.20 -11.93 16.19
CA ILE A 74 23.06 -13.35 15.89
C ILE A 74 24.46 -13.92 15.68
N GLU A 75 24.86 -14.85 16.55
CA GLU A 75 26.16 -15.52 16.43
C GLU A 75 26.33 -16.27 15.11
N GLY A 76 27.50 -16.11 14.48
CA GLY A 76 27.84 -16.77 13.21
C GLY A 76 27.19 -16.16 11.97
N ALA A 77 26.44 -15.06 12.10
CA ALA A 77 25.89 -14.34 10.97
C ALA A 77 26.93 -13.35 10.38
N ASP A 78 27.01 -13.28 9.06
CA ASP A 78 27.68 -12.18 8.35
C ASP A 78 26.62 -11.10 8.02
N PRO A 79 26.60 -9.96 8.77
CA PRO A 79 25.55 -8.96 8.61
C PRO A 79 25.50 -8.35 7.20
N ASP A 80 26.66 -8.15 6.58
CA ASP A 80 26.73 -7.44 5.29
C ASP A 80 26.22 -8.36 4.15
N ALA A 81 26.61 -9.64 4.17
CA ALA A 81 26.12 -10.62 3.23
C ALA A 81 24.60 -10.85 3.38
N LEU A 82 24.11 -10.96 4.62
CA LEU A 82 22.68 -11.17 4.89
C LEU A 82 21.83 -9.96 4.48
N VAL A 83 22.28 -8.75 4.75
CA VAL A 83 21.58 -7.53 4.30
C VAL A 83 21.54 -7.45 2.78
N GLY A 84 22.61 -7.83 2.09
CA GLY A 84 22.62 -7.91 0.63
C GLY A 84 21.60 -8.91 0.08
N ILE A 85 21.56 -10.11 0.64
CA ILE A 85 20.60 -11.17 0.28
C ILE A 85 19.16 -10.72 0.53
N VAL A 86 18.89 -10.16 1.72
CA VAL A 86 17.55 -9.65 2.08
C VAL A 86 17.10 -8.55 1.13
N ASN A 87 17.97 -7.61 0.79
CA ASN A 87 17.64 -6.53 -0.15
C ASN A 87 17.29 -7.08 -1.54
N ALA A 88 17.99 -8.10 -2.02
CA ALA A 88 17.67 -8.76 -3.29
C ALA A 88 16.29 -9.43 -3.24
N PHE A 89 16.01 -10.23 -2.19
CA PHE A 89 14.69 -10.89 -2.04
C PHE A 89 13.55 -9.89 -1.85
N THR A 90 13.76 -8.84 -1.06
CA THR A 90 12.72 -7.81 -0.84
C THR A 90 12.45 -6.99 -2.09
N ALA A 91 13.44 -6.74 -2.94
CA ALA A 91 13.23 -6.07 -4.23
C ALA A 91 12.32 -6.90 -5.14
N VAL A 92 12.59 -8.21 -5.25
CA VAL A 92 11.75 -9.14 -6.03
C VAL A 92 10.35 -9.24 -5.42
N ALA A 93 10.23 -9.42 -4.10
CA ALA A 93 8.95 -9.49 -3.40
C ALA A 93 8.13 -8.22 -3.59
N SER A 94 8.76 -7.04 -3.54
CA SER A 94 8.12 -5.75 -3.76
C SER A 94 7.60 -5.60 -5.19
N LEU A 95 8.39 -6.00 -6.18
CA LEU A 95 7.98 -5.97 -7.59
C LEU A 95 6.75 -6.86 -7.83
N VAL A 96 6.82 -8.12 -7.38
CA VAL A 96 5.72 -9.09 -7.51
C VAL A 96 4.47 -8.59 -6.78
N SER A 97 4.62 -8.09 -5.56
CA SER A 97 3.53 -7.54 -4.75
C SER A 97 2.84 -6.37 -5.45
N ASN A 98 3.59 -5.40 -5.95
CA ASN A 98 3.02 -4.24 -6.64
C ASN A 98 2.24 -4.64 -7.91
N LEU A 99 2.78 -5.56 -8.72
CA LEU A 99 2.12 -6.05 -9.93
C LEU A 99 0.84 -6.83 -9.60
N MET A 100 0.90 -7.72 -8.60
CA MET A 100 -0.25 -8.53 -8.21
C MET A 100 -1.35 -7.68 -7.57
N PHE A 101 -1.02 -6.87 -6.58
CA PHE A 101 -2.03 -6.13 -5.81
C PHE A 101 -2.54 -4.89 -6.52
N GLY A 102 -1.80 -4.31 -7.46
CA GLY A 102 -2.33 -3.34 -8.41
C GLY A 102 -3.52 -3.94 -9.17
N ASN A 103 -3.31 -5.09 -9.82
CA ASN A 103 -4.35 -5.79 -10.57
C ASN A 103 -5.49 -6.33 -9.69
N PHE A 104 -5.18 -6.92 -8.52
CA PHE A 104 -6.21 -7.44 -7.61
C PHE A 104 -7.06 -6.35 -6.98
N SER A 105 -6.44 -5.23 -6.61
CA SER A 105 -7.15 -4.06 -6.10
C SER A 105 -8.17 -3.54 -7.11
N ASP A 106 -7.82 -3.51 -8.39
CA ASP A 106 -8.70 -3.02 -9.45
C ASP A 106 -9.88 -3.97 -9.74
N ARG A 107 -9.70 -5.27 -9.52
CA ARG A 107 -10.75 -6.29 -9.68
C ARG A 107 -11.61 -6.49 -8.43
N SER A 108 -11.17 -6.02 -7.28
CA SER A 108 -11.85 -6.23 -6.00
C SER A 108 -13.16 -5.45 -5.91
N ARG A 109 -14.23 -6.14 -5.44
CA ARG A 109 -15.58 -5.60 -5.24
C ARG A 109 -16.00 -5.76 -3.77
N SER A 110 -15.27 -5.12 -2.84
CA SER A 110 -15.58 -5.23 -1.42
C SER A 110 -16.68 -4.27 -0.97
N ARG A 111 -17.44 -4.66 0.08
CA ARG A 111 -18.47 -3.83 0.75
C ARG A 111 -17.89 -2.59 1.43
N PHE A 112 -16.61 -2.62 1.81
CA PHE A 112 -15.90 -1.53 2.49
C PHE A 112 -15.14 -0.59 1.54
N GLY A 113 -15.44 -0.68 0.24
CA GLY A 113 -14.71 0.01 -0.79
C GLY A 113 -13.78 -0.95 -1.57
N ARG A 114 -13.42 -0.55 -2.79
CA ARG A 114 -12.69 -1.40 -3.72
C ARG A 114 -11.26 -1.70 -3.24
N ARG A 115 -10.63 -0.75 -2.51
CA ARG A 115 -9.20 -0.77 -2.16
C ARG A 115 -8.92 -0.89 -0.66
N THR A 116 -9.88 -0.51 0.19
CA THR A 116 -9.72 -0.51 1.66
C THR A 116 -9.31 -1.87 2.25
N PRO A 117 -9.89 -3.03 1.87
CA PRO A 117 -9.52 -4.30 2.47
C PRO A 117 -8.07 -4.68 2.19
N TRP A 118 -7.53 -4.33 1.05
CA TRP A 118 -6.13 -4.61 0.69
C TRP A 118 -5.15 -3.74 1.49
N ILE A 119 -5.52 -2.46 1.74
CA ILE A 119 -4.74 -1.56 2.60
C ILE A 119 -4.70 -2.09 4.03
N VAL A 120 -5.85 -2.49 4.58
CA VAL A 120 -5.93 -3.05 5.94
C VAL A 120 -5.17 -4.37 6.05
N PHE A 121 -5.34 -5.27 5.08
CA PHE A 121 -4.62 -6.54 5.04
C PHE A 121 -3.11 -6.34 5.00
N GLY A 122 -2.63 -5.47 4.11
CA GLY A 122 -1.21 -5.14 3.99
C GLY A 122 -0.64 -4.50 5.27
N ALA A 123 -1.39 -3.60 5.92
CA ALA A 123 -0.99 -2.97 7.17
C ALA A 123 -0.87 -3.98 8.33
N VAL A 124 -1.85 -4.87 8.47
CA VAL A 124 -1.84 -5.91 9.51
C VAL A 124 -0.71 -6.91 9.26
N LEU A 125 -0.59 -7.41 8.03
CA LEU A 125 0.47 -8.35 7.66
C LEU A 125 1.85 -7.72 7.87
N GLY A 126 2.06 -6.50 7.38
CA GLY A 126 3.32 -5.77 7.56
C GLY A 126 3.65 -5.51 9.02
N GLY A 127 2.68 -5.08 9.83
CA GLY A 127 2.87 -4.82 11.26
C GLY A 127 3.21 -6.08 12.05
N VAL A 128 2.47 -7.17 11.85
CA VAL A 128 2.72 -8.47 12.53
C VAL A 128 4.08 -9.03 12.15
N THR A 129 4.40 -9.05 10.85
CA THR A 129 5.69 -9.61 10.39
C THR A 129 6.87 -8.73 10.79
N LEU A 130 6.71 -7.41 10.87
CA LEU A 130 7.73 -6.51 11.41
C LEU A 130 7.99 -6.77 12.90
N PHE A 131 6.93 -6.98 13.68
CA PHE A 131 7.05 -7.36 15.09
C PHE A 131 7.80 -8.69 15.26
N LEU A 132 7.45 -9.71 14.46
CA LEU A 132 8.13 -11.00 14.46
C LEU A 132 9.61 -10.88 14.03
N THR A 133 9.92 -10.01 13.08
CA THR A 133 11.30 -9.68 12.68
C THR A 133 12.10 -9.16 13.88
N GLY A 134 11.52 -8.27 14.69
CA GLY A 134 12.20 -7.69 15.86
C GLY A 134 12.40 -8.68 17.03
N THR A 135 11.62 -9.75 17.11
CA THR A 135 11.69 -10.75 18.21
C THR A 135 12.48 -12.00 17.86
N THR A 136 12.81 -12.20 16.58
CA THR A 136 13.43 -13.43 16.08
C THR A 136 14.96 -13.33 16.15
N HIS A 137 15.60 -14.36 16.71
CA HIS A 137 17.06 -14.45 16.82
C HIS A 137 17.69 -15.43 15.82
N ASN A 138 16.93 -15.90 14.86
CA ASN A 138 17.39 -16.79 13.78
C ASN A 138 17.48 -16.02 12.47
N ALA A 139 18.65 -15.97 11.83
CA ALA A 139 18.91 -15.19 10.63
C ALA A 139 17.98 -15.56 9.47
N VAL A 140 17.67 -16.84 9.28
CA VAL A 140 16.78 -17.31 8.20
C VAL A 140 15.34 -16.85 8.44
N LEU A 141 14.81 -17.07 9.66
CA LEU A 141 13.46 -16.64 10.02
C LEU A 141 13.31 -15.14 9.97
N LEU A 142 14.31 -14.39 10.40
CA LEU A 142 14.36 -12.93 10.34
C LEU A 142 14.25 -12.46 8.89
N THR A 143 15.02 -13.05 7.99
CA THR A 143 14.96 -12.77 6.55
C THR A 143 13.56 -13.04 5.98
N ILE A 144 12.96 -14.19 6.32
CA ILE A 144 11.62 -14.56 5.84
C ILE A 144 10.56 -13.57 6.35
N PHE A 145 10.57 -13.24 7.64
CA PHE A 145 9.60 -12.30 8.22
C PHE A 145 9.77 -10.88 7.65
N TYR A 146 10.99 -10.44 7.43
CA TYR A 146 11.23 -9.15 6.80
C TYR A 146 10.78 -9.10 5.34
N CYS A 147 11.00 -10.16 4.56
CA CYS A 147 10.47 -10.28 3.21
C CYS A 147 8.94 -10.26 3.20
N ALA A 148 8.29 -10.98 4.13
CA ALA A 148 6.84 -10.97 4.28
C ALA A 148 6.32 -9.58 4.72
N CYS A 149 7.06 -8.87 5.56
CA CYS A 149 6.79 -7.48 5.91
C CYS A 149 6.80 -6.59 4.68
N MET A 150 7.84 -6.64 3.87
CA MET A 150 7.95 -5.86 2.63
C MET A 150 6.84 -6.19 1.64
N PHE A 151 6.46 -7.47 1.52
CA PHE A 151 5.34 -7.89 0.70
C PHE A 151 4.02 -7.28 1.18
N GLY A 152 3.72 -7.34 2.48
CA GLY A 152 2.53 -6.74 3.10
C GLY A 152 2.47 -5.22 2.92
N LEU A 153 3.59 -4.55 3.13
CA LEU A 153 3.69 -3.10 2.97
C LEU A 153 3.48 -2.66 1.52
N ASN A 154 4.02 -3.38 0.54
CA ASN A 154 3.78 -3.10 -0.87
C ASN A 154 2.35 -3.42 -1.30
N CYS A 155 1.71 -4.44 -0.69
CA CYS A 155 0.28 -4.71 -0.86
C CYS A 155 -0.60 -3.50 -0.47
N MET A 156 -0.17 -2.72 0.53
CA MET A 156 -0.87 -1.51 0.97
C MET A 156 -0.61 -0.31 0.05
N ILE A 157 0.63 -0.13 -0.41
CA ILE A 157 1.03 1.04 -1.22
C ILE A 157 0.31 1.08 -2.57
N ALA A 158 0.26 -0.02 -3.31
CA ALA A 158 -0.32 -0.06 -4.65
C ALA A 158 -1.77 0.45 -4.68
N PRO A 159 -2.70 -0.04 -3.82
CA PRO A 159 -4.05 0.52 -3.72
C PRO A 159 -4.09 1.96 -3.23
N LEU A 160 -3.17 2.36 -2.34
CA LEU A 160 -3.15 3.70 -1.77
C LEU A 160 -2.79 4.76 -2.84
N VAL A 161 -1.76 4.50 -3.64
CA VAL A 161 -1.37 5.37 -4.76
C VAL A 161 -2.50 5.48 -5.79
N ALA A 162 -3.17 4.38 -6.05
CA ALA A 162 -4.30 4.37 -6.97
C ALA A 162 -5.53 5.13 -6.43
N VAL A 163 -5.74 5.23 -5.11
CA VAL A 163 -6.76 6.13 -4.51
C VAL A 163 -6.43 7.60 -4.82
N LEU A 164 -5.15 7.96 -4.89
CA LEU A 164 -4.75 9.33 -5.22
C LEU A 164 -5.21 9.70 -6.64
N SER A 165 -4.95 8.82 -7.62
CA SER A 165 -5.35 9.05 -9.01
C SER A 165 -6.87 9.08 -9.20
N ASP A 166 -7.64 8.33 -8.38
CA ASP A 166 -9.09 8.31 -8.47
C ASP A 166 -9.76 9.57 -7.87
N ARG A 167 -9.07 10.25 -6.94
CA ARG A 167 -9.64 11.38 -6.21
C ARG A 167 -9.15 12.75 -6.66
N VAL A 168 -7.97 12.82 -7.25
CA VAL A 168 -7.37 14.09 -7.68
C VAL A 168 -7.73 14.34 -9.16
N PRO A 169 -8.30 15.49 -9.50
CA PRO A 169 -8.52 15.89 -10.89
C PRO A 169 -7.21 15.92 -11.66
N SER A 170 -7.26 15.52 -12.92
CA SER A 170 -6.08 15.44 -13.80
C SER A 170 -5.72 16.78 -14.50
N GLY A 171 -6.42 17.86 -14.16
CA GLY A 171 -6.23 19.21 -14.69
C GLY A 171 -5.36 20.12 -13.86
#